data_5531f4c938aa9eae145e5d1d6a992e25
#
_entry.id   5531f4c938aa9eae145e5d1d6a992e25
#
_cell.length_a   1.000
_cell.length_b   1.000
_cell.length_c   1.000
_cell.angle_alpha   90.00
_cell.angle_beta   90.00
_cell.angle_gamma   90.00
#
_symmetry.space_group_name_H-M   'P 1'
#
loop_
_entity.id
_entity.type
_entity.pdbx_description
1 polymer ?
#
loop_
_entity_poly.entity_id
_entity_poly.type
_entity_poly.pdbx_seq_one_letter_code
_entity_poly.pdbx_strand_id
1 'polypeptide(L)'
;SYAYTTEDGDGFANSFDGVEGAVDGYAATVQSQATMIRDICADANEVGVIGVFYWEGTWIPVGSKDADNSGLWEKYGSGWASSYSADYDPDDAGLYYGGSSWDNQAMFDFAGHPLASLNVFKYLKDGNSIPLAVDFVPDVNLTFGVGEEIKLPEKVQVVYNDRSANTEVAVSWDQDAVAAIDNT
;
A
#
# COMPACT_ATOMS: atom_id res chain seq x y z
N SER A 1 -9.48 4.49 -1.90
CA SER A 1 -8.50 3.61 -1.23
C SER A 1 -7.16 3.64 -1.93
N TYR A 2 -6.12 3.23 -1.23
CA TYR A 2 -4.75 3.15 -1.76
C TYR A 2 -3.98 2.03 -1.08
N ALA A 3 -3.17 1.28 -1.84
CA ALA A 3 -2.40 0.17 -1.32
C ALA A 3 -1.29 0.65 -0.36
N TYR A 4 -1.11 -0.08 0.74
CA TYR A 4 -0.06 0.18 1.72
C TYR A 4 1.20 -0.67 1.50
N THR A 5 1.13 -1.63 0.60
CA THR A 5 2.21 -2.56 0.25
C THR A 5 2.00 -3.08 -1.17
N THR A 6 3.05 -3.59 -1.79
CA THR A 6 2.98 -4.36 -3.03
C THR A 6 3.02 -5.88 -2.77
N GLU A 7 3.10 -6.28 -1.50
CA GLU A 7 3.05 -7.69 -1.13
C GLU A 7 1.63 -8.23 -1.28
N ASP A 8 1.55 -9.52 -1.61
CA ASP A 8 0.31 -10.26 -1.77
C ASP A 8 0.07 -11.09 -0.49
N GLY A 9 -1.07 -10.90 0.14
CA GLY A 9 -1.40 -11.53 1.41
C GLY A 9 -1.96 -12.95 1.27
N ASP A 10 -2.48 -13.34 0.10
CA ASP A 10 -3.19 -14.61 -0.08
C ASP A 10 -2.81 -15.39 -1.35
N GLY A 11 -1.99 -14.82 -2.22
CA GLY A 11 -1.53 -15.42 -3.48
C GLY A 11 -2.50 -15.26 -4.64
N PHE A 12 -3.52 -14.38 -4.53
CA PHE A 12 -4.47 -14.17 -5.63
C PHE A 12 -4.05 -12.98 -6.50
N ALA A 13 -4.31 -11.80 -6.08
CA ALA A 13 -3.94 -10.56 -6.75
C ALA A 13 -4.12 -9.39 -5.79
N ASN A 14 -3.49 -8.29 -6.09
CA ASN A 14 -3.60 -7.05 -5.35
C ASN A 14 -4.35 -5.96 -6.11
N SER A 15 -4.70 -4.86 -5.43
CA SER A 15 -5.22 -3.65 -6.08
C SER A 15 -4.25 -3.14 -7.14
N PHE A 16 -2.95 -3.27 -6.88
CA PHE A 16 -1.88 -3.19 -7.87
C PHE A 16 -0.64 -3.94 -7.38
N ASP A 17 0.07 -4.53 -8.32
CA ASP A 17 1.31 -5.26 -8.09
C ASP A 17 2.51 -4.38 -8.46
N GLY A 18 3.55 -4.44 -7.66
CA GLY A 18 4.74 -3.64 -7.89
C GLY A 18 4.45 -2.13 -7.91
N VAL A 19 5.20 -1.40 -8.72
CA VAL A 19 5.09 0.06 -8.82
C VAL A 19 4.19 0.53 -9.96
N GLU A 20 3.78 -0.34 -10.87
CA GLU A 20 3.05 0.03 -12.09
C GLU A 20 1.65 0.60 -11.80
N GLY A 21 1.02 0.21 -10.71
CA GLY A 21 -0.28 0.74 -10.28
C GLY A 21 -0.19 1.97 -9.40
N ALA A 22 1.01 2.36 -8.96
CA ALA A 22 1.19 3.49 -8.08
C ALA A 22 0.97 4.83 -8.81
N VAL A 23 0.31 5.75 -8.14
CA VAL A 23 0.20 7.14 -8.62
C VAL A 23 1.53 7.86 -8.38
N ASP A 24 1.98 8.65 -9.34
CA ASP A 24 3.22 9.42 -9.22
C ASP A 24 3.28 10.22 -7.92
N GLY A 25 4.36 10.05 -7.18
CA GLY A 25 4.59 10.68 -5.89
C GLY A 25 3.93 9.97 -4.68
N TYR A 26 3.31 8.80 -4.90
CA TYR A 26 2.78 7.96 -3.83
C TYR A 26 3.24 6.51 -4.04
N ALA A 27 4.23 6.07 -3.29
CA ALA A 27 4.63 4.67 -3.28
C ALA A 27 3.58 3.81 -2.55
N ALA A 28 3.58 2.49 -2.77
CA ALA A 28 2.74 1.57 -2.01
C ALA A 28 3.32 1.36 -0.60
N THR A 29 3.08 2.30 0.28
CA THR A 29 3.54 2.29 1.68
C THR A 29 2.43 2.74 2.63
N VAL A 30 2.54 2.33 3.89
CA VAL A 30 1.63 2.79 4.96
C VAL A 30 1.62 4.32 5.06
N GLN A 31 2.79 4.96 4.87
CA GLN A 31 2.89 6.40 4.91
C GLN A 31 2.21 7.06 3.72
N SER A 32 2.42 6.54 2.51
CA SER A 32 1.75 7.05 1.30
C SER A 32 0.25 6.86 1.35
N GLN A 33 -0.24 5.76 1.91
CA GLN A 33 -1.68 5.56 2.14
C GLN A 33 -2.27 6.70 2.99
N ALA A 34 -1.60 7.06 4.10
CA ALA A 34 -2.03 8.19 4.93
C ALA A 34 -1.90 9.53 4.21
N THR A 35 -0.82 9.73 3.46
CA THR A 35 -0.58 10.95 2.68
C THR A 35 -1.64 11.14 1.60
N MET A 36 -1.99 10.09 0.86
CA MET A 36 -3.04 10.11 -0.15
C MET A 36 -4.40 10.49 0.44
N ILE A 37 -4.77 9.92 1.57
CA ILE A 37 -6.03 10.27 2.27
C ILE A 37 -6.04 11.73 2.68
N ARG A 38 -4.94 12.23 3.25
CA ARG A 38 -4.79 13.62 3.64
C ARG A 38 -4.98 14.55 2.45
N ASP A 39 -4.29 14.29 1.35
CA ASP A 39 -4.28 15.15 0.17
C ASP A 39 -5.65 15.16 -0.51
N ILE A 40 -6.29 13.99 -0.66
CA ILE A 40 -7.68 13.92 -1.18
C ILE A 40 -8.64 14.71 -0.28
N CYS A 41 -8.49 14.63 1.04
CA CYS A 41 -9.33 15.40 1.95
C CYS A 41 -9.06 16.91 1.87
N ALA A 42 -7.81 17.32 1.64
CA ALA A 42 -7.46 18.72 1.44
C ALA A 42 -8.05 19.27 0.14
N ASP A 43 -7.88 18.55 -0.97
CA ASP A 43 -8.44 18.91 -2.26
C ASP A 43 -9.99 18.98 -2.23
N ALA A 44 -10.60 17.97 -1.60
CA ALA A 44 -12.06 17.92 -1.41
C ALA A 44 -12.57 19.11 -0.61
N ASN A 45 -11.87 19.50 0.43
CA ASN A 45 -12.22 20.67 1.25
C ASN A 45 -12.05 21.99 0.46
N GLU A 46 -11.00 22.12 -0.36
CA GLU A 46 -10.77 23.31 -1.18
C GLU A 46 -11.91 23.56 -2.17
N VAL A 47 -12.43 22.49 -2.78
CA VAL A 47 -13.53 22.59 -3.76
C VAL A 47 -14.92 22.47 -3.13
N GLY A 48 -15.03 22.37 -1.83
CA GLY A 48 -16.29 22.38 -1.09
C GLY A 48 -17.09 21.07 -1.15
N VAL A 49 -16.42 19.92 -1.31
CA VAL A 49 -17.04 18.58 -1.20
C VAL A 49 -17.41 18.29 0.25
N ILE A 50 -18.59 17.70 0.47
CA ILE A 50 -19.13 17.44 1.81
C ILE A 50 -18.46 16.29 2.56
N GLY A 51 -17.64 15.45 1.90
CA GLY A 51 -16.95 14.34 2.53
C GLY A 51 -16.20 13.44 1.56
N VAL A 52 -15.35 12.59 2.12
CA VAL A 52 -14.58 11.58 1.42
C VAL A 52 -14.87 10.24 2.06
N PHE A 53 -15.14 9.21 1.25
CA PHE A 53 -15.36 7.85 1.71
C PHE A 53 -14.18 6.98 1.33
N TYR A 54 -13.56 6.32 2.32
CA TYR A 54 -12.55 5.31 2.07
C TYR A 54 -13.23 3.97 1.80
N TRP A 55 -12.98 3.40 0.63
CA TRP A 55 -13.60 2.16 0.19
C TRP A 55 -12.78 0.94 0.67
N GLU A 56 -13.47 -0.08 1.18
CA GLU A 56 -12.87 -1.39 1.54
C GLU A 56 -11.73 -1.32 2.57
N GLY A 57 -11.86 -0.42 3.52
CA GLY A 57 -10.81 -0.20 4.53
C GLY A 57 -10.55 -1.37 5.49
N THR A 58 -11.40 -2.40 5.47
CA THR A 58 -11.28 -3.60 6.31
C THR A 58 -11.15 -4.89 5.51
N TRP A 59 -10.98 -4.81 4.20
CA TRP A 59 -10.80 -5.99 3.36
C TRP A 59 -9.38 -6.49 3.47
N ILE A 60 -9.21 -7.58 4.20
CA ILE A 60 -7.95 -8.30 4.39
C ILE A 60 -8.12 -9.75 3.94
N PRO A 61 -7.05 -10.47 3.63
CA PRO A 61 -7.12 -11.87 3.24
C PRO A 61 -7.79 -12.74 4.31
N VAL A 62 -8.56 -13.72 3.87
CA VAL A 62 -9.17 -14.73 4.74
C VAL A 62 -8.59 -16.09 4.36
N GLY A 63 -7.30 -16.29 4.61
CA GLY A 63 -6.54 -17.46 4.23
C GLY A 63 -6.01 -17.37 2.79
N SER A 64 -5.44 -18.46 2.27
CA SER A 64 -4.87 -18.56 0.94
C SER A 64 -5.94 -18.81 -0.12
N LYS A 65 -5.74 -18.30 -1.33
CA LYS A 65 -6.60 -18.56 -2.50
C LYS A 65 -6.78 -20.05 -2.83
N ASP A 66 -5.80 -20.87 -2.47
CA ASP A 66 -5.79 -22.30 -2.78
C ASP A 66 -6.44 -23.17 -1.68
N ALA A 67 -6.94 -22.54 -0.61
CA ALA A 67 -7.60 -23.20 0.49
C ALA A 67 -9.13 -23.05 0.43
N ASP A 68 -9.86 -24.03 0.98
CA ASP A 68 -11.29 -23.85 1.27
C ASP A 68 -11.45 -22.96 2.49
N ASN A 69 -11.71 -21.68 2.24
CA ASN A 69 -11.87 -20.65 3.26
C ASN A 69 -13.35 -20.37 3.61
N SER A 70 -14.28 -21.19 3.12
CA SER A 70 -15.72 -20.99 3.29
C SER A 70 -16.12 -20.73 4.75
N GLY A 71 -15.64 -21.56 5.68
CA GLY A 71 -15.92 -21.40 7.11
C GLY A 71 -15.35 -20.15 7.73
N LEU A 72 -14.22 -19.64 7.21
CA LEU A 72 -13.63 -18.36 7.65
C LEU A 72 -14.42 -17.16 7.11
N TRP A 73 -14.82 -17.20 5.84
CA TRP A 73 -15.68 -16.19 5.24
C TRP A 73 -17.03 -16.08 5.94
N GLU A 74 -17.67 -17.22 6.26
CA GLU A 74 -18.94 -17.23 7.02
C GLU A 74 -18.79 -16.64 8.41
N LYS A 75 -17.63 -16.80 9.04
CA LYS A 75 -17.42 -16.32 10.42
C LYS A 75 -16.93 -14.89 10.52
N TYR A 76 -16.04 -14.50 9.63
CA TYR A 76 -15.31 -13.22 9.72
C TYR A 76 -15.49 -12.33 8.49
N GLY A 77 -15.89 -12.90 7.37
CA GLY A 77 -16.05 -12.18 6.13
C GLY A 77 -17.25 -11.24 6.16
N SER A 78 -17.26 -10.34 5.21
CA SER A 78 -18.36 -9.42 4.95
C SER A 78 -18.59 -9.32 3.44
N GLY A 79 -19.71 -8.74 3.07
CA GLY A 79 -20.03 -8.59 1.67
C GLY A 79 -20.43 -9.91 1.00
N TRP A 80 -20.33 -9.93 -0.30
CA TRP A 80 -20.83 -11.02 -1.17
C TRP A 80 -20.14 -12.38 -0.98
N ALA A 81 -18.97 -12.41 -0.38
CA ALA A 81 -18.26 -13.68 -0.11
C ALA A 81 -18.90 -14.54 0.99
N SER A 82 -19.84 -14.01 1.77
CA SER A 82 -20.56 -14.74 2.80
C SER A 82 -22.03 -14.95 2.43
N SER A 83 -22.62 -16.03 2.92
CA SER A 83 -24.05 -16.33 2.70
C SER A 83 -25.01 -15.27 3.27
N TYR A 84 -24.54 -14.41 4.17
CA TYR A 84 -25.30 -13.27 4.68
C TYR A 84 -25.69 -12.23 3.62
N SER A 85 -25.03 -12.24 2.48
CA SER A 85 -25.33 -11.36 1.35
C SER A 85 -26.35 -11.95 0.39
N ALA A 86 -26.88 -13.15 0.61
CA ALA A 86 -27.76 -13.86 -0.32
C ALA A 86 -29.05 -13.09 -0.69
N ASP A 87 -29.57 -12.25 0.17
CA ASP A 87 -30.73 -11.41 -0.15
C ASP A 87 -30.38 -10.27 -1.11
N TYR A 88 -29.13 -9.85 -1.09
CA TYR A 88 -28.60 -8.78 -1.93
C TYR A 88 -28.05 -9.30 -3.25
N ASP A 89 -27.33 -10.41 -3.21
CA ASP A 89 -26.67 -11.05 -4.35
C ASP A 89 -26.89 -12.57 -4.31
N PRO A 90 -28.07 -13.03 -4.75
CA PRO A 90 -28.45 -14.43 -4.62
C PRO A 90 -27.67 -15.38 -5.56
N ASP A 91 -27.03 -14.82 -6.60
CA ASP A 91 -26.32 -15.62 -7.60
C ASP A 91 -24.87 -15.91 -7.17
N ASP A 92 -24.23 -14.96 -6.46
CA ASP A 92 -22.80 -15.02 -6.17
C ASP A 92 -22.48 -15.12 -4.66
N ALA A 93 -23.39 -14.68 -3.78
CA ALA A 93 -23.15 -14.68 -2.34
C ALA A 93 -22.84 -16.08 -1.80
N GLY A 94 -21.74 -16.21 -1.09
CA GLY A 94 -21.28 -17.45 -0.50
C GLY A 94 -20.75 -18.50 -1.48
N LEU A 95 -20.49 -18.13 -2.74
CA LEU A 95 -19.97 -19.05 -3.75
C LEU A 95 -18.47 -18.93 -4.00
N TYR A 96 -17.91 -17.73 -3.79
CA TYR A 96 -16.52 -17.44 -4.10
C TYR A 96 -15.71 -17.30 -2.82
N TYR A 97 -14.94 -18.32 -2.54
CA TYR A 97 -14.04 -18.41 -1.41
C TYR A 97 -12.59 -18.42 -1.89
N GLY A 98 -11.68 -18.05 -1.05
CA GLY A 98 -10.25 -17.96 -1.38
C GLY A 98 -9.75 -16.54 -1.25
N GLY A 99 -8.91 -16.12 -2.17
CA GLY A 99 -8.24 -14.84 -2.10
C GLY A 99 -9.09 -13.64 -2.53
N SER A 100 -8.54 -12.46 -2.29
CA SER A 100 -9.13 -11.18 -2.68
C SER A 100 -8.11 -10.34 -3.43
N SER A 101 -8.48 -9.85 -4.61
CA SER A 101 -7.63 -8.94 -5.39
C SER A 101 -7.62 -7.49 -4.87
N TRP A 102 -8.14 -7.24 -3.68
CA TRP A 102 -8.21 -5.89 -3.07
C TRP A 102 -7.80 -5.88 -1.62
N ASP A 103 -6.92 -6.76 -1.22
CA ASP A 103 -6.52 -6.92 0.18
C ASP A 103 -5.43 -5.96 0.66
N ASN A 104 -4.58 -5.47 -0.25
CA ASN A 104 -3.45 -4.60 0.09
C ASN A 104 -3.81 -3.12 0.26
N GLN A 105 -5.07 -2.75 0.11
CA GLN A 105 -5.57 -1.38 0.33
C GLN A 105 -6.28 -1.18 1.67
N ALA A 106 -6.42 -2.22 2.49
CA ALA A 106 -7.04 -2.12 3.79
C ALA A 106 -6.27 -1.17 4.73
N MET A 107 -6.92 -0.73 5.80
CA MET A 107 -6.30 0.04 6.88
C MET A 107 -5.72 -0.87 7.98
N PHE A 108 -5.60 -2.15 7.66
CA PHE A 108 -5.09 -3.22 8.50
C PHE A 108 -4.10 -4.05 7.70
N ASP A 109 -3.08 -4.61 8.37
CA ASP A 109 -2.18 -5.58 7.74
C ASP A 109 -2.89 -6.92 7.47
N PHE A 110 -2.23 -7.83 6.76
CA PHE A 110 -2.79 -9.15 6.43
C PHE A 110 -3.09 -10.04 7.64
N ALA A 111 -2.58 -9.70 8.81
CA ALA A 111 -2.90 -10.37 10.08
C ALA A 111 -4.03 -9.69 10.86
N GLY A 112 -4.56 -8.58 10.36
CA GLY A 112 -5.66 -7.84 10.97
C GLY A 112 -5.22 -6.81 12.01
N HIS A 113 -3.94 -6.46 12.09
CA HIS A 113 -3.49 -5.40 12.97
C HIS A 113 -3.69 -4.02 12.30
N PRO A 114 -4.17 -3.01 13.05
CA PRO A 114 -4.37 -1.69 12.47
C PRO A 114 -3.04 -1.06 12.04
N LEU A 115 -3.01 -0.52 10.82
CA LEU A 115 -1.87 0.20 10.28
C LEU A 115 -1.78 1.61 10.89
N ALA A 116 -0.56 2.16 10.94
CA ALA A 116 -0.34 3.52 11.41
C ALA A 116 -1.10 4.57 10.58
N SER A 117 -1.36 4.30 9.30
CA SER A 117 -2.16 5.13 8.39
C SER A 117 -3.58 5.38 8.90
N LEU A 118 -4.16 4.49 9.69
CA LEU A 118 -5.48 4.67 10.30
C LEU A 118 -5.56 5.92 11.18
N ASN A 119 -4.45 6.38 11.74
CA ASN A 119 -4.40 7.59 12.55
C ASN A 119 -4.65 8.88 11.74
N VAL A 120 -4.57 8.84 10.40
CA VAL A 120 -4.81 10.02 9.56
C VAL A 120 -6.20 10.64 9.81
N PHE A 121 -7.21 9.82 10.03
CA PHE A 121 -8.57 10.29 10.30
C PHE A 121 -8.67 11.11 11.59
N LYS A 122 -7.92 10.71 12.61
CA LYS A 122 -7.80 11.48 13.85
C LYS A 122 -7.12 12.83 13.59
N TYR A 123 -6.00 12.82 12.88
CA TYR A 123 -5.26 14.05 12.59
C TYR A 123 -6.05 15.01 11.71
N LEU A 124 -6.79 14.53 10.73
CA LEU A 124 -7.69 15.34 9.91
C LEU A 124 -8.80 16.00 10.74
N LYS A 125 -9.39 15.26 11.68
CA LYS A 125 -10.44 15.75 12.55
C LYS A 125 -9.94 16.78 13.56
N ASP A 126 -8.80 16.51 14.19
CA ASP A 126 -8.29 17.31 15.31
C ASP A 126 -7.45 18.50 14.82
N GLY A 127 -7.22 18.63 13.51
CA GLY A 127 -6.38 19.68 12.92
C GLY A 127 -4.89 19.52 13.26
N ASN A 128 -4.47 18.37 13.75
CA ASN A 128 -3.07 18.06 14.02
C ASN A 128 -2.32 17.78 12.73
N SER A 129 -1.12 18.32 12.59
CA SER A 129 -0.23 17.93 11.50
C SER A 129 0.34 16.54 11.76
N ILE A 130 0.43 15.72 10.70
CA ILE A 130 1.20 14.49 10.74
C ILE A 130 2.69 14.89 10.89
N PRO A 131 3.44 14.31 11.83
CA PRO A 131 4.87 14.58 11.94
C PRO A 131 5.60 14.30 10.63
N LEU A 132 6.57 15.14 10.29
CA LEU A 132 7.39 14.90 9.10
C LEU A 132 8.13 13.57 9.24
N ALA A 133 7.93 12.68 8.28
CA ALA A 133 8.54 11.36 8.23
C ALA A 133 8.91 11.01 6.79
N VAL A 134 9.88 10.13 6.61
CA VAL A 134 10.21 9.59 5.30
C VAL A 134 9.02 8.79 4.79
N ASP A 135 8.58 9.10 3.59
CA ASP A 135 7.55 8.34 2.88
C ASP A 135 8.21 7.20 2.09
N PHE A 136 9.10 7.54 1.17
CA PHE A 136 9.86 6.56 0.40
C PHE A 136 11.18 7.12 -0.13
N VAL A 137 12.02 6.21 -0.58
CA VAL A 137 13.24 6.49 -1.35
C VAL A 137 12.98 6.04 -2.79
N PRO A 138 12.98 6.94 -3.78
CA PRO A 138 12.83 6.56 -5.17
C PRO A 138 13.93 5.58 -5.62
N ASP A 139 13.59 4.70 -6.54
CA ASP A 139 14.55 3.76 -7.11
C ASP A 139 15.72 4.49 -7.75
N VAL A 140 16.92 3.98 -7.51
CA VAL A 140 18.15 4.48 -8.12
C VAL A 140 18.51 3.60 -9.32
N ASN A 141 18.20 4.08 -10.52
CA ASN A 141 18.50 3.37 -11.75
C ASN A 141 19.83 3.84 -12.35
N LEU A 142 20.80 2.95 -12.44
CA LEU A 142 22.12 3.23 -12.98
C LEU A 142 22.42 2.27 -14.13
N THR A 143 23.18 2.74 -15.11
CA THR A 143 23.62 1.93 -16.23
C THR A 143 25.15 1.97 -16.32
N PHE A 144 25.77 0.79 -16.39
CA PHE A 144 27.20 0.64 -16.54
C PHE A 144 27.52 -0.17 -17.80
N GLY A 145 28.65 0.12 -18.43
CA GLY A 145 29.19 -0.72 -19.50
C GLY A 145 29.78 -2.03 -18.94
N VAL A 146 29.82 -3.07 -19.76
CA VAL A 146 30.42 -4.35 -19.40
C VAL A 146 31.90 -4.13 -19.03
N GLY A 147 32.30 -4.58 -17.83
CA GLY A 147 33.65 -4.38 -17.30
C GLY A 147 33.93 -2.98 -16.74
N GLU A 148 32.93 -2.10 -16.69
CA GLU A 148 33.04 -0.80 -16.05
C GLU A 148 32.91 -0.93 -14.52
N GLU A 149 33.67 -0.11 -13.77
CA GLU A 149 33.58 -0.08 -12.32
C GLU A 149 32.18 0.45 -11.87
N ILE A 150 31.47 -0.31 -11.05
CA ILE A 150 30.19 0.08 -10.50
C ILE A 150 30.40 1.17 -9.43
N LYS A 151 29.95 2.38 -9.71
CA LYS A 151 30.00 3.52 -8.80
C LYS A 151 28.59 3.90 -8.34
N LEU A 152 28.28 3.55 -7.11
CA LEU A 152 27.00 3.89 -6.50
C LEU A 152 27.03 5.31 -5.92
N PRO A 153 25.93 6.05 -5.93
CA PRO A 153 25.87 7.39 -5.35
C PRO A 153 26.04 7.34 -3.82
N GLU A 154 26.74 8.31 -3.27
CA GLU A 154 26.88 8.49 -1.82
C GLU A 154 25.64 9.10 -1.19
N LYS A 155 24.78 9.70 -1.99
CA LYS A 155 23.54 10.34 -1.56
C LYS A 155 22.39 9.95 -2.48
N VAL A 156 21.20 9.87 -1.90
CA VAL A 156 19.96 9.57 -2.61
C VAL A 156 18.89 10.61 -2.32
N GLN A 157 17.89 10.66 -3.18
CA GLN A 157 16.68 11.41 -2.92
C GLN A 157 15.82 10.64 -1.91
N VAL A 158 15.26 11.39 -0.95
CA VAL A 158 14.24 10.91 -0.02
C VAL A 158 13.02 11.79 -0.18
N VAL A 159 11.85 11.19 -0.28
CA VAL A 159 10.56 11.89 -0.31
C VAL A 159 9.89 11.74 1.05
N TYR A 160 9.40 12.85 1.57
CA TYR A 160 8.72 12.92 2.85
C TYR A 160 7.19 12.91 2.68
N ASN A 161 6.48 12.63 3.76
CA ASN A 161 5.02 12.56 3.81
C ASN A 161 4.29 13.89 3.52
N ASP A 162 5.01 15.01 3.47
CA ASP A 162 4.51 16.31 3.01
C ASP A 162 4.82 16.58 1.53
N ARG A 163 5.36 15.57 0.84
CA ARG A 163 5.81 15.58 -0.56
C ARG A 163 7.05 16.44 -0.82
N SER A 164 7.65 17.00 0.21
CA SER A 164 8.97 17.58 0.06
C SER A 164 10.02 16.50 -0.23
N ALA A 165 11.10 16.88 -0.90
CA ALA A 165 12.18 15.95 -1.22
C ALA A 165 13.53 16.53 -0.79
N ASN A 166 14.43 15.67 -0.36
CA ASN A 166 15.81 15.98 -0.07
C ASN A 166 16.72 15.04 -0.87
N THR A 167 17.53 15.61 -1.78
CA THR A 167 18.45 14.86 -2.64
C THR A 167 19.85 14.68 -2.03
N GLU A 168 20.06 15.15 -0.81
CA GLU A 168 21.36 15.17 -0.14
C GLU A 168 21.46 14.18 1.02
N VAL A 169 20.56 13.18 1.07
CA VAL A 169 20.55 12.20 2.15
C VAL A 169 21.61 11.14 1.89
N ALA A 170 22.55 11.01 2.83
CA ALA A 170 23.60 10.00 2.74
C ALA A 170 23.04 8.59 2.81
N VAL A 171 23.58 7.68 2.02
CA VAL A 171 23.18 6.28 1.94
C VAL A 171 24.36 5.36 2.17
N SER A 172 24.11 4.20 2.75
CA SER A 172 25.04 3.09 2.83
C SER A 172 24.48 1.91 2.03
N TRP A 173 25.28 1.43 1.09
CA TRP A 173 24.90 0.30 0.25
C TRP A 173 25.33 -1.02 0.89
N ASP A 174 24.55 -2.05 0.72
CA ASP A 174 24.91 -3.42 1.10
C ASP A 174 26.06 -3.90 0.21
N GLN A 175 27.25 -4.02 0.80
CA GLN A 175 28.46 -4.36 0.06
C GLN A 175 28.45 -5.80 -0.44
N ASP A 176 27.77 -6.72 0.22
CA ASP A 176 27.63 -8.10 -0.21
C ASP A 176 26.72 -8.18 -1.45
N ALA A 177 25.62 -7.41 -1.44
CA ALA A 177 24.74 -7.30 -2.59
C ALA A 177 25.44 -6.64 -3.79
N VAL A 178 26.24 -5.59 -3.56
CA VAL A 178 27.02 -4.92 -4.61
C VAL A 178 28.04 -5.86 -5.22
N ALA A 179 28.74 -6.65 -4.39
CA ALA A 179 29.73 -7.63 -4.85
C ALA A 179 29.13 -8.80 -5.64
N ALA A 180 27.84 -9.06 -5.46
CA ALA A 180 27.10 -10.10 -6.18
C ALA A 180 26.62 -9.67 -7.58
N ILE A 181 26.76 -8.40 -7.94
CA ILE A 181 26.36 -7.91 -9.27
C ILE A 181 27.35 -8.46 -10.31
N ASP A 182 26.86 -9.31 -11.20
CA ASP A 182 27.66 -9.82 -12.33
C ASP A 182 27.78 -8.73 -13.40
N ASN A 183 29.00 -8.30 -13.61
CA ASN A 183 29.34 -7.20 -14.52
C ASN A 183 30.18 -7.73 -15.73
N THR A 184 30.17 -9.03 -16.03
CA THR A 184 30.94 -9.66 -17.11
C THR A 184 30.17 -9.89 -18.40
#